data_f296f303d3259d458fcc7d0daedd3b9c
#
_entry.id   f296f303d3259d458fcc7d0daedd3b9c
#
_cell.length_a   1.000
_cell.length_b   1.000
_cell.length_c   1.000
_cell.angle_alpha   90.00
_cell.angle_beta   90.00
_cell.angle_gamma   90.00
#
_symmetry.space_group_name_H-M   'P 1'
#
loop_
_entity.id
_entity.type
_entity.pdbx_description
1 polymer ?
#
loop_
_entity_poly.entity_id
_entity_poly.type
_entity_poly.pdbx_seq_one_letter_code
_entity_poly.pdbx_strand_id
1 'polypeptide(L)'
;EGGVGNPPYDPALLLRMLFLAYSYNISERQIEERVTFDLTFKYFVGLGVDEKAPDHSTLTYFKERLEEGGGKSAYDELLREIVNQIREKGIEFGSIQVIDSTHSQANVNTDKDKQRKNKNKPPRDPDASWGVKHQREVKDPATGEIKKQTEYFHGYKGHTSLNAKTNLITAVTTTSGSRPDNEQFIKLANKDNRIKGLDRHRTYAADKASDDGEIHEYLKDKEFGNAVNLKVTRTAERWKKLRETREWREGRRERYKIERKFGEGKLSHGLRRCRYLGLTKYHAQMIITACVLNLKVVVASMTGSTLKGYAYAGSSIWSNSG
;
A
#
# COMPACT_ATOMS: atom_id res chain seq x y z
N GLU A 1 18.22 35.72 10.67
CA GLU A 1 19.61 35.28 10.94
C GLU A 1 19.99 34.34 9.83
N GLY A 2 20.87 34.80 8.90
CA GLY A 2 21.27 34.06 7.71
C GLY A 2 22.16 32.88 8.05
N GLY A 3 21.59 31.67 7.99
CA GLY A 3 22.38 30.45 8.05
C GLY A 3 23.30 30.35 6.83
N VAL A 4 24.56 30.07 7.07
CA VAL A 4 25.56 29.77 6.03
C VAL A 4 25.18 28.42 5.40
N GLY A 5 24.59 28.43 4.20
CA GLY A 5 24.23 27.22 3.46
C GLY A 5 23.34 27.52 2.26
N ASN A 6 23.26 26.59 1.31
CA ASN A 6 22.32 26.70 0.19
C ASN A 6 20.86 26.69 0.71
N PRO A 7 19.94 27.48 0.14
CA PRO A 7 18.55 27.45 0.50
C PRO A 7 17.99 26.03 0.30
N PRO A 8 17.05 25.59 1.18
CA PRO A 8 16.46 24.27 1.07
C PRO A 8 15.65 24.16 -0.23
N TYR A 9 15.69 23.01 -0.86
CA TYR A 9 14.81 22.72 -2.00
C TYR A 9 13.34 22.76 -1.59
N ASP A 10 12.47 23.15 -2.54
CA ASP A 10 11.03 23.09 -2.36
C ASP A 10 10.59 21.65 -2.01
N PRO A 11 9.89 21.42 -0.88
CA PRO A 11 9.36 20.12 -0.53
C PRO A 11 8.47 19.50 -1.62
N ALA A 12 7.74 20.32 -2.40
CA ALA A 12 6.89 19.83 -3.49
C ALA A 12 7.74 19.23 -4.63
N LEU A 13 8.88 19.80 -4.93
CA LEU A 13 9.82 19.25 -5.91
C LEU A 13 10.32 17.86 -5.45
N LEU A 14 10.77 17.75 -4.20
CA LEU A 14 11.27 16.50 -3.63
C LEU A 14 10.18 15.41 -3.60
N LEU A 15 8.95 15.78 -3.26
CA LEU A 15 7.81 14.88 -3.29
C LEU A 15 7.50 14.39 -4.71
N ARG A 16 7.55 15.27 -5.72
CA ARG A 16 7.37 14.89 -7.13
C ARG A 16 8.47 13.93 -7.60
N MET A 17 9.72 14.14 -7.18
CA MET A 17 10.81 13.18 -7.45
C MET A 17 10.54 11.82 -6.84
N LEU A 18 10.04 11.75 -5.58
CA LEU A 18 9.63 10.49 -4.96
C LEU A 18 8.50 9.82 -5.73
N PHE A 19 7.48 10.55 -6.16
CA PHE A 19 6.40 9.99 -6.97
C PHE A 19 6.91 9.38 -8.28
N LEU A 20 7.83 10.04 -8.97
CA LEU A 20 8.47 9.47 -10.17
C LEU A 20 9.27 8.21 -9.83
N ALA A 21 10.08 8.24 -8.76
CA ALA A 21 10.88 7.07 -8.35
C ALA A 21 10.00 5.84 -8.07
N TYR A 22 8.84 6.04 -7.44
CA TYR A 22 7.89 4.96 -7.18
C TYR A 22 7.05 4.57 -8.40
N SER A 23 6.70 5.53 -9.27
CA SER A 23 5.98 5.27 -10.52
C SER A 23 6.77 4.36 -11.45
N TYR A 24 8.07 4.63 -11.59
CA TYR A 24 8.98 3.87 -12.45
C TYR A 24 9.73 2.74 -11.74
N ASN A 25 9.50 2.59 -10.43
CA ASN A 25 10.19 1.60 -9.58
C ASN A 25 11.72 1.68 -9.65
N ILE A 26 12.26 2.88 -9.66
CA ILE A 26 13.70 3.17 -9.71
C ILE A 26 14.24 3.65 -8.36
N SER A 27 15.56 3.59 -8.19
CA SER A 27 16.24 4.05 -6.97
C SER A 27 16.35 5.57 -6.90
N GLU A 28 16.71 6.10 -5.73
CA GLU A 28 16.94 7.54 -5.53
C GLU A 28 18.11 8.07 -6.34
N ARG A 29 19.14 7.27 -6.60
CA ARG A 29 20.23 7.64 -7.52
C ARG A 29 19.75 7.71 -8.97
N GLN A 30 18.96 6.74 -9.40
CA GLN A 30 18.42 6.73 -10.75
C GLN A 30 17.44 7.87 -10.99
N ILE A 31 16.64 8.29 -9.99
CA ILE A 31 15.75 9.43 -10.17
C ILE A 31 16.53 10.76 -10.26
N GLU A 32 17.61 10.94 -9.50
CA GLU A 32 18.51 12.07 -9.64
C GLU A 32 19.07 12.17 -11.09
N GLU A 33 19.58 11.05 -11.61
CA GLU A 33 20.09 10.96 -12.98
C GLU A 33 19.00 11.26 -14.01
N ARG A 34 17.80 10.66 -13.86
CA ARG A 34 16.67 10.90 -14.75
C ARG A 34 16.21 12.35 -14.73
N VAL A 35 16.08 12.96 -13.57
CA VAL A 35 15.69 14.38 -13.46
C VAL A 35 16.78 15.28 -14.03
N THR A 36 18.05 14.88 -14.00
CA THR A 36 19.15 15.65 -14.58
C THR A 36 19.11 15.65 -16.10
N PHE A 37 18.84 14.51 -16.74
CA PHE A 37 19.03 14.34 -18.19
C PHE A 37 17.74 14.19 -19.01
N ASP A 38 16.59 13.91 -18.38
CA ASP A 38 15.30 13.73 -19.06
C ASP A 38 14.42 14.97 -18.88
N LEU A 39 14.15 15.66 -19.99
CA LEU A 39 13.33 16.88 -19.99
C LEU A 39 11.91 16.64 -19.49
N THR A 40 11.34 15.47 -19.70
CA THR A 40 9.98 15.16 -19.21
C THR A 40 9.96 15.02 -17.69
N PHE A 41 11.02 14.46 -17.10
CA PHE A 41 11.19 14.38 -15.66
C PHE A 41 11.45 15.77 -15.06
N LYS A 42 12.33 16.59 -15.69
CA LYS A 42 12.55 17.98 -15.27
C LYS A 42 11.25 18.78 -15.25
N TYR A 43 10.49 18.71 -16.34
CA TYR A 43 9.22 19.40 -16.45
C TYR A 43 8.25 18.98 -15.34
N PHE A 44 8.11 17.66 -15.09
CA PHE A 44 7.20 17.16 -14.07
C PHE A 44 7.57 17.65 -12.66
N VAL A 45 8.86 17.67 -12.32
CA VAL A 45 9.29 18.14 -10.99
C VAL A 45 9.30 19.66 -10.87
N GLY A 46 9.24 20.40 -11.99
CA GLY A 46 9.19 21.86 -12.04
C GLY A 46 10.56 22.50 -12.11
N LEU A 47 11.56 21.82 -12.68
CA LEU A 47 12.91 22.35 -12.93
C LEU A 47 13.05 22.89 -14.34
N GLY A 48 13.81 23.99 -14.50
CA GLY A 48 14.26 24.50 -15.77
C GLY A 48 15.26 23.56 -16.46
N VAL A 49 15.48 23.77 -17.77
CA VAL A 49 16.37 22.91 -18.59
C VAL A 49 17.80 22.91 -18.07
N ASP A 50 18.27 24.06 -17.63
CA ASP A 50 19.61 24.34 -17.11
C ASP A 50 19.76 24.08 -15.59
N GLU A 51 18.67 23.91 -14.89
CA GLU A 51 18.71 23.68 -13.46
C GLU A 51 19.17 22.26 -13.12
N LYS A 52 19.98 22.14 -12.07
CA LYS A 52 20.50 20.87 -11.57
C LYS A 52 19.47 20.18 -10.68
N ALA A 53 19.34 18.86 -10.86
CA ALA A 53 18.52 18.05 -9.96
C ALA A 53 19.07 18.04 -8.52
N PRO A 54 18.20 17.96 -7.48
CA PRO A 54 18.60 17.64 -6.12
C PRO A 54 19.36 16.32 -6.07
N ASP A 55 20.42 16.26 -5.28
CA ASP A 55 21.16 15.04 -5.00
C ASP A 55 20.26 13.98 -4.31
N HIS A 56 20.48 12.70 -4.59
CA HIS A 56 19.73 11.60 -4.01
C HIS A 56 19.75 11.58 -2.48
N SER A 57 20.82 12.05 -1.84
CA SER A 57 20.89 12.18 -0.37
C SER A 57 19.89 13.19 0.17
N THR A 58 19.55 14.23 -0.62
CA THR A 58 18.50 15.21 -0.26
C THR A 58 17.15 14.54 -0.09
N LEU A 59 16.81 13.53 -0.92
CA LEU A 59 15.58 12.75 -0.76
C LEU A 59 15.60 11.91 0.51
N THR A 60 16.77 11.41 0.91
CA THR A 60 16.93 10.67 2.18
C THR A 60 16.66 11.59 3.36
N TYR A 61 17.30 12.76 3.42
CA TYR A 61 17.07 13.77 4.47
C TYR A 61 15.63 14.30 4.49
N PHE A 62 15.02 14.46 3.32
CA PHE A 62 13.62 14.88 3.22
C PHE A 62 12.68 13.85 3.88
N LYS A 63 12.88 12.56 3.63
CA LYS A 63 12.10 11.50 4.27
C LYS A 63 12.34 11.44 5.78
N GLU A 64 13.57 11.59 6.23
CA GLU A 64 13.92 11.63 7.65
C GLU A 64 13.22 12.79 8.37
N ARG A 65 13.21 13.99 7.78
CA ARG A 65 12.47 15.14 8.32
C ARG A 65 10.96 14.92 8.39
N LEU A 66 10.37 14.25 7.38
CA LEU A 66 8.96 13.87 7.43
C LEU A 66 8.69 12.86 8.56
N GLU A 67 9.61 11.93 8.80
CA GLU A 67 9.52 10.96 9.88
C GLU A 67 9.65 11.63 11.26
N GLU A 68 10.59 12.54 11.43
CA GLU A 68 10.81 13.30 12.67
C GLU A 68 9.64 14.26 12.97
N GLY A 69 9.13 14.95 11.96
CA GLY A 69 8.07 15.95 12.11
C GLY A 69 6.66 15.38 12.34
N GLY A 70 6.39 14.14 11.96
CA GLY A 70 5.03 13.57 12.04
C GLY A 70 4.98 12.05 11.96
N GLY A 71 6.08 11.38 11.70
CA GLY A 71 6.14 9.93 11.57
C GLY A 71 5.13 9.39 10.55
N LYS A 72 4.43 8.32 10.93
CA LYS A 72 3.39 7.72 10.07
C LYS A 72 2.25 8.69 9.75
N SER A 73 1.92 9.62 10.66
CA SER A 73 0.78 10.51 10.47
C SER A 73 1.00 11.54 9.36
N ALA A 74 2.23 11.99 9.11
CA ALA A 74 2.54 12.89 8.00
C ALA A 74 2.25 12.22 6.63
N TYR A 75 2.60 10.95 6.49
CA TYR A 75 2.30 10.18 5.29
C TYR A 75 0.80 9.88 5.14
N ASP A 76 0.11 9.59 6.25
CA ASP A 76 -1.35 9.38 6.23
C ASP A 76 -2.08 10.65 5.78
N GLU A 77 -1.60 11.82 6.23
CA GLU A 77 -2.13 13.11 5.83
C GLU A 77 -1.93 13.37 4.33
N LEU A 78 -0.75 13.05 3.80
CA LEU A 78 -0.45 13.14 2.37
C LEU A 78 -1.44 12.32 1.53
N LEU A 79 -1.68 11.05 1.91
CA LEU A 79 -2.64 10.21 1.19
C LEU A 79 -4.05 10.81 1.26
N ARG A 80 -4.48 11.23 2.45
CA ARG A 80 -5.79 11.83 2.68
C ARG A 80 -6.01 13.06 1.81
N GLU A 81 -5.03 13.94 1.78
CA GLU A 81 -5.10 15.18 1.01
C GLU A 81 -5.18 14.91 -0.49
N ILE A 82 -4.35 14.00 -1.02
CA ILE A 82 -4.41 13.58 -2.43
C ILE A 82 -5.78 13.00 -2.77
N VAL A 83 -6.35 12.15 -1.92
CA VAL A 83 -7.67 11.55 -2.16
C VAL A 83 -8.76 12.60 -2.14
N ASN A 84 -8.70 13.59 -1.22
CA ASN A 84 -9.65 14.68 -1.17
C ASN A 84 -9.57 15.59 -2.42
N GLN A 85 -8.36 15.92 -2.88
CA GLN A 85 -8.15 16.69 -4.11
C GLN A 85 -8.64 15.94 -5.36
N ILE A 86 -8.44 14.62 -5.41
CA ILE A 86 -8.97 13.77 -6.49
C ILE A 86 -10.50 13.87 -6.53
N ARG A 87 -11.16 13.83 -5.38
CA ARG A 87 -12.61 14.00 -5.29
C ARG A 87 -13.07 15.39 -5.79
N GLU A 88 -12.36 16.44 -5.43
CA GLU A 88 -12.64 17.81 -5.85
C GLU A 88 -12.54 17.98 -7.39
N LYS A 89 -11.82 17.09 -8.09
CA LYS A 89 -11.80 16.98 -9.55
C LYS A 89 -13.00 16.25 -10.14
N GLY A 90 -14.04 15.95 -9.36
CA GLY A 90 -15.30 15.35 -9.83
C GLY A 90 -15.36 13.83 -9.81
N ILE A 91 -14.39 13.16 -9.21
CA ILE A 91 -14.43 11.70 -9.04
C ILE A 91 -15.30 11.35 -7.84
N GLU A 92 -16.45 10.70 -8.10
CA GLU A 92 -17.41 10.31 -7.08
C GLU A 92 -17.18 8.90 -6.58
N PHE A 93 -17.08 8.75 -5.26
CA PHE A 93 -16.98 7.45 -4.60
C PHE A 93 -18.27 6.63 -4.72
N GLY A 94 -18.12 5.30 -4.67
CA GLY A 94 -19.22 4.36 -4.47
C GLY A 94 -19.39 4.02 -2.99
N SER A 95 -20.49 3.31 -2.72
CA SER A 95 -20.87 2.91 -1.36
C SER A 95 -20.13 1.69 -0.81
N ILE A 96 -19.25 1.03 -1.58
CA ILE A 96 -18.54 -0.18 -1.15
C ILE A 96 -17.06 0.11 -0.96
N GLN A 97 -16.56 -0.17 0.24
CA GLN A 97 -15.14 -0.19 0.60
C GLN A 97 -14.66 -1.63 0.77
N VAL A 98 -13.53 -1.94 0.19
CA VAL A 98 -12.90 -3.26 0.31
C VAL A 98 -11.65 -3.14 1.17
N ILE A 99 -11.59 -3.93 2.24
CA ILE A 99 -10.42 -4.01 3.12
C ILE A 99 -9.73 -5.35 2.93
N ASP A 100 -8.42 -5.30 2.72
CA ASP A 100 -7.57 -6.49 2.62
C ASP A 100 -6.12 -6.15 2.95
N SER A 101 -5.28 -7.17 3.09
CA SER A 101 -3.85 -7.03 3.39
C SER A 101 -2.97 -7.64 2.31
N THR A 102 -1.77 -7.10 2.21
CA THR A 102 -0.71 -7.66 1.38
C THR A 102 0.59 -7.73 2.17
N HIS A 103 1.43 -8.71 1.88
CA HIS A 103 2.74 -8.84 2.49
C HIS A 103 3.85 -8.33 1.58
N SER A 104 4.91 -7.79 2.19
CA SER A 104 6.17 -7.40 1.55
C SER A 104 7.34 -8.00 2.32
N GLN A 105 8.34 -8.52 1.61
CA GLN A 105 9.53 -9.07 2.23
C GLN A 105 10.41 -7.94 2.79
N ALA A 106 10.97 -8.14 3.98
CA ALA A 106 11.94 -7.21 4.55
C ALA A 106 13.23 -7.15 3.69
N ASN A 107 13.90 -6.00 3.74
CA ASN A 107 15.16 -5.79 3.00
C ASN A 107 16.36 -6.33 3.79
N VAL A 108 16.29 -7.57 4.23
CA VAL A 108 17.33 -8.27 4.98
C VAL A 108 17.66 -9.62 4.36
N ASN A 109 18.87 -10.10 4.65
CA ASN A 109 19.23 -11.49 4.39
C ASN A 109 18.98 -12.30 5.66
N THR A 110 17.94 -13.14 5.64
CA THR A 110 17.50 -13.93 6.79
C THR A 110 18.55 -14.91 7.31
N ASP A 111 19.42 -15.44 6.44
CA ASP A 111 20.47 -16.36 6.87
C ASP A 111 21.61 -15.63 7.59
N LYS A 112 21.96 -14.43 7.12
CA LYS A 112 22.90 -13.56 7.86
C LYS A 112 22.32 -13.10 9.19
N ASP A 113 21.01 -12.86 9.28
CA ASP A 113 20.34 -12.50 10.53
C ASP A 113 20.31 -13.67 11.53
N LYS A 114 20.12 -14.92 11.06
CA LYS A 114 20.32 -16.12 11.91
C LYS A 114 21.75 -16.19 12.48
N GLN A 115 22.77 -15.92 11.67
CA GLN A 115 24.16 -15.88 12.11
C GLN A 115 24.42 -14.75 13.13
N ARG A 116 23.77 -13.58 12.97
CA ARG A 116 23.82 -12.48 13.95
C ARG A 116 23.24 -12.92 15.29
N LYS A 117 22.07 -13.57 15.29
CA LYS A 117 21.43 -14.11 16.50
C LYS A 117 22.36 -15.07 17.24
N ASN A 118 23.06 -15.97 16.54
CA ASN A 118 24.01 -16.90 17.11
C ASN A 118 25.23 -16.19 17.77
N LYS A 119 25.50 -14.93 17.37
CA LYS A 119 26.55 -14.07 17.96
C LYS A 119 25.98 -13.04 18.95
N ASN A 120 24.77 -13.24 19.47
CA ASN A 120 24.05 -12.33 20.36
C ASN A 120 23.90 -10.87 19.83
N LYS A 121 23.87 -10.70 18.51
CA LYS A 121 23.64 -9.39 17.87
C LYS A 121 22.16 -9.23 17.51
N PRO A 122 21.58 -8.03 17.65
CA PRO A 122 20.19 -7.79 17.26
C PRO A 122 19.99 -8.03 15.76
N PRO A 123 18.77 -8.38 15.31
CA PRO A 123 18.45 -8.48 13.88
C PRO A 123 18.71 -7.14 13.20
N ARG A 124 18.98 -7.18 11.89
CA ARG A 124 19.20 -5.96 11.12
C ARG A 124 17.94 -5.10 10.99
N ASP A 125 16.79 -5.74 10.98
CA ASP A 125 15.47 -5.08 10.96
C ASP A 125 14.63 -5.65 12.12
N PRO A 126 14.63 -4.99 13.29
CA PRO A 126 13.93 -5.48 14.49
C PRO A 126 12.40 -5.41 14.37
N ASP A 127 11.88 -4.57 13.49
CA ASP A 127 10.43 -4.38 13.28
C ASP A 127 9.84 -5.46 12.36
N ALA A 128 10.67 -6.12 11.55
CA ALA A 128 10.24 -7.18 10.66
C ALA A 128 10.03 -8.51 11.41
N SER A 129 9.02 -9.26 11.02
CA SER A 129 8.75 -10.57 11.63
C SER A 129 8.27 -11.61 10.61
N TRP A 130 8.31 -12.88 11.03
CA TRP A 130 7.78 -13.98 10.25
C TRP A 130 6.26 -13.98 10.26
N GLY A 131 5.67 -14.08 9.07
CA GLY A 131 4.23 -14.22 8.86
C GLY A 131 3.91 -15.38 7.94
N VAL A 132 2.66 -15.82 7.94
CA VAL A 132 2.15 -16.84 7.04
C VAL A 132 1.69 -16.15 5.76
N LYS A 133 2.23 -16.62 4.60
CA LYS A 133 1.84 -16.12 3.30
C LYS A 133 0.58 -16.83 2.80
N HIS A 134 0.61 -18.16 2.78
CA HIS A 134 -0.54 -19.00 2.50
C HIS A 134 -0.35 -20.41 3.06
N GLN A 135 -1.46 -21.10 3.22
CA GLN A 135 -1.50 -22.51 3.54
C GLN A 135 -2.28 -23.23 2.43
N ARG A 136 -1.71 -24.32 1.94
CA ARG A 136 -2.37 -25.19 0.96
C ARG A 136 -2.29 -26.63 1.42
N GLU A 137 -3.30 -27.39 1.05
CA GLU A 137 -3.27 -28.85 1.18
C GLU A 137 -2.59 -29.45 -0.04
N VAL A 138 -1.56 -30.24 0.19
CA VAL A 138 -0.81 -30.93 -0.86
C VAL A 138 -0.95 -32.41 -0.63
N LYS A 139 -1.43 -33.13 -1.62
CA LYS A 139 -1.50 -34.61 -1.58
C LYS A 139 -0.11 -35.16 -1.88
N ASP A 140 0.42 -35.95 -0.96
CA ASP A 140 1.69 -36.65 -1.14
C ASP A 140 1.53 -37.69 -2.28
N PRO A 141 2.33 -37.60 -3.35
CA PRO A 141 2.19 -38.50 -4.49
C PRO A 141 2.50 -39.98 -4.14
N ALA A 142 3.33 -40.21 -3.13
CA ALA A 142 3.75 -41.57 -2.75
C ALA A 142 2.81 -42.23 -1.77
N THR A 143 2.25 -41.46 -0.79
CA THR A 143 1.41 -42.03 0.28
C THR A 143 -0.08 -41.73 0.11
N GLY A 144 -0.44 -40.78 -0.76
CA GLY A 144 -1.82 -40.29 -0.90
C GLY A 144 -2.32 -39.43 0.27
N GLU A 145 -1.49 -39.21 1.30
CA GLU A 145 -1.84 -38.40 2.45
C GLU A 145 -1.93 -36.91 2.11
N ILE A 146 -2.91 -36.23 2.71
CA ILE A 146 -3.04 -34.76 2.57
C ILE A 146 -2.22 -34.10 3.67
N LYS A 147 -1.16 -33.42 3.27
CA LYS A 147 -0.31 -32.62 4.19
C LYS A 147 -0.54 -31.12 3.99
N LYS A 148 -0.65 -30.39 5.10
CA LYS A 148 -0.72 -28.92 5.06
C LYS A 148 0.68 -28.33 4.83
N GLN A 149 0.88 -27.68 3.69
CA GLN A 149 2.09 -26.92 3.40
C GLN A 149 1.85 -25.45 3.70
N THR A 150 2.64 -24.89 4.61
CA THR A 150 2.60 -23.46 4.96
C THR A 150 3.80 -22.75 4.38
N GLU A 151 3.54 -21.71 3.60
CA GLU A 151 4.60 -20.80 3.10
C GLU A 151 4.69 -19.58 4.02
N TYR A 152 5.90 -19.27 4.45
CA TYR A 152 6.21 -18.15 5.33
C TYR A 152 6.90 -17.04 4.57
N PHE A 153 6.79 -15.82 5.07
CA PHE A 153 7.60 -14.68 4.65
C PHE A 153 8.15 -13.97 5.88
N HIS A 154 9.30 -13.32 5.74
CA HIS A 154 9.86 -12.44 6.76
C HIS A 154 9.72 -10.99 6.29
N GLY A 155 8.99 -10.16 7.04
CA GLY A 155 8.76 -8.78 6.61
C GLY A 155 7.56 -8.13 7.29
N TYR A 156 6.75 -7.46 6.48
CA TYR A 156 5.66 -6.59 6.91
C TYR A 156 4.37 -6.90 6.17
N LYS A 157 3.26 -6.44 6.74
CA LYS A 157 1.95 -6.40 6.08
C LYS A 157 1.51 -4.94 5.87
N GLY A 158 1.00 -4.66 4.68
CA GLY A 158 0.27 -3.45 4.36
C GLY A 158 -1.22 -3.73 4.28
N HIS A 159 -2.00 -3.06 5.08
CA HIS A 159 -3.46 -3.19 5.11
C HIS A 159 -4.05 -1.96 4.44
N THR A 160 -5.03 -2.14 3.59
CA THR A 160 -5.51 -1.10 2.69
C THR A 160 -7.03 -1.11 2.63
N SER A 161 -7.65 0.06 2.62
CA SER A 161 -9.04 0.28 2.24
C SER A 161 -9.09 0.85 0.82
N LEU A 162 -9.94 0.27 -0.03
CA LEU A 162 -10.12 0.62 -1.44
C LEU A 162 -11.59 0.90 -1.74
N ASN A 163 -11.89 2.02 -2.37
CA ASN A 163 -13.24 2.26 -2.88
C ASN A 163 -13.49 1.45 -4.16
N ALA A 164 -14.49 0.58 -4.13
CA ALA A 164 -14.73 -0.38 -5.20
C ALA A 164 -15.17 0.26 -6.52
N LYS A 165 -15.88 1.42 -6.49
CA LYS A 165 -16.31 2.11 -7.71
C LYS A 165 -15.14 2.78 -8.41
N THR A 166 -14.31 3.49 -7.65
CA THR A 166 -13.24 4.32 -8.20
C THR A 166 -11.90 3.61 -8.32
N ASN A 167 -11.71 2.47 -7.65
CA ASN A 167 -10.42 1.81 -7.45
C ASN A 167 -9.36 2.70 -6.76
N LEU A 168 -9.78 3.72 -6.01
CA LEU A 168 -8.90 4.58 -5.22
C LEU A 168 -8.64 3.95 -3.84
N ILE A 169 -7.38 3.94 -3.44
CA ILE A 169 -6.97 3.59 -2.08
C ILE A 169 -7.26 4.79 -1.19
N THR A 170 -8.10 4.59 -0.17
CA THR A 170 -8.55 5.66 0.73
C THR A 170 -7.83 5.67 2.06
N ALA A 171 -7.37 4.49 2.52
CA ALA A 171 -6.64 4.36 3.77
C ALA A 171 -5.60 3.24 3.71
N VAL A 172 -4.52 3.41 4.46
CA VAL A 172 -3.44 2.43 4.62
C VAL A 172 -3.03 2.35 6.10
N THR A 173 -2.76 1.14 6.58
CA THR A 173 -2.03 0.87 7.82
C THR A 173 -0.97 -0.19 7.58
N THR A 174 0.03 -0.27 8.45
CA THR A 174 1.13 -1.23 8.31
C THR A 174 1.45 -1.90 9.63
N THR A 175 1.82 -3.17 9.56
CA THR A 175 2.23 -3.98 10.72
C THR A 175 3.43 -4.85 10.39
N SER A 176 4.08 -5.40 11.41
CA SER A 176 5.01 -6.51 11.22
C SER A 176 4.28 -7.75 10.68
N GLY A 177 5.02 -8.67 10.07
CA GLY A 177 4.45 -9.83 9.37
C GLY A 177 3.64 -10.78 10.25
N SER A 178 3.95 -10.87 11.55
CA SER A 178 3.28 -11.77 12.50
C SER A 178 1.92 -11.27 13.01
N ARG A 179 1.60 -9.97 12.85
CA ARG A 179 0.37 -9.39 13.41
C ARG A 179 -0.88 -9.86 12.65
N PRO A 180 -1.98 -10.15 13.35
CA PRO A 180 -3.24 -10.51 12.73
C PRO A 180 -3.85 -9.38 11.89
N ASP A 181 -4.54 -9.73 10.81
CA ASP A 181 -5.08 -8.74 9.87
C ASP A 181 -6.33 -8.03 10.41
N ASN A 182 -7.16 -8.72 11.21
CA ASN A 182 -8.38 -8.17 11.83
C ASN A 182 -8.11 -6.95 12.72
N GLU A 183 -6.97 -6.88 13.41
CA GLU A 183 -6.59 -5.74 14.26
C GLU A 183 -6.52 -4.39 13.51
N GLN A 184 -6.43 -4.41 12.19
CA GLN A 184 -6.29 -3.20 11.39
C GLN A 184 -7.60 -2.73 10.75
N PHE A 185 -8.64 -3.56 10.76
CA PHE A 185 -9.91 -3.27 10.11
C PHE A 185 -10.54 -1.96 10.62
N ILE A 186 -10.79 -1.87 11.93
CA ILE A 186 -11.42 -0.70 12.56
C ILE A 186 -10.55 0.56 12.39
N LYS A 187 -9.23 0.41 12.41
CA LYS A 187 -8.31 1.53 12.18
C LYS A 187 -8.42 2.09 10.76
N LEU A 188 -8.55 1.21 9.75
CA LEU A 188 -8.76 1.61 8.36
C LEU A 188 -10.13 2.27 8.19
N ALA A 189 -11.18 1.70 8.75
CA ALA A 189 -12.52 2.28 8.71
C ALA A 189 -12.56 3.67 9.37
N ASN A 190 -11.83 3.87 10.47
CA ASN A 190 -11.71 5.18 11.13
C ASN A 190 -10.90 6.19 10.28
N LYS A 191 -9.88 5.75 9.53
CA LYS A 191 -9.19 6.61 8.57
C LYS A 191 -10.10 7.01 7.42
N ASP A 192 -10.90 6.09 6.90
CA ASP A 192 -11.90 6.37 5.87
C ASP A 192 -12.91 7.44 6.29
N ASN A 193 -13.27 7.50 7.59
CA ASN A 193 -14.17 8.55 8.12
C ASN A 193 -13.61 9.98 7.95
N ARG A 194 -12.31 10.13 7.71
CA ARG A 194 -11.66 11.43 7.46
C ARG A 194 -11.63 11.82 5.98
N ILE A 195 -12.03 10.93 5.07
CA ILE A 195 -12.10 11.18 3.63
C ILE A 195 -13.42 11.88 3.32
N LYS A 196 -13.33 13.06 2.72
CA LYS A 196 -14.51 13.83 2.31
C LYS A 196 -15.26 13.10 1.20
N GLY A 197 -16.58 13.02 1.35
CA GLY A 197 -17.49 12.48 0.33
C GLY A 197 -17.57 10.96 0.22
N LEU A 198 -16.95 10.21 1.11
CA LEU A 198 -17.31 8.80 1.28
C LEU A 198 -18.72 8.70 1.87
N ASP A 199 -19.48 7.73 1.37
CA ASP A 199 -20.85 7.45 1.84
C ASP A 199 -20.83 7.16 3.37
N ARG A 200 -21.75 7.79 4.10
CA ARG A 200 -21.88 7.59 5.55
C ARG A 200 -22.39 6.20 5.91
N HIS A 201 -23.18 5.57 5.04
CA HIS A 201 -23.73 4.22 5.21
C HIS A 201 -23.03 3.19 4.30
N ARG A 202 -21.75 3.41 4.01
CA ARG A 202 -20.98 2.52 3.13
C ARG A 202 -20.88 1.10 3.66
N THR A 203 -20.78 0.17 2.74
CA THR A 203 -20.59 -1.25 3.04
C THR A 203 -19.09 -1.58 3.06
N TYR A 204 -18.64 -2.30 4.08
CA TYR A 204 -17.29 -2.83 4.16
C TYR A 204 -17.25 -4.30 3.76
N ALA A 205 -16.44 -4.62 2.75
CA ALA A 205 -16.16 -5.99 2.31
C ALA A 205 -14.75 -6.39 2.71
N ALA A 206 -14.60 -7.56 3.30
CA ALA A 206 -13.31 -8.12 3.70
C ALA A 206 -13.29 -9.65 3.61
N ASP A 207 -12.13 -10.24 3.77
CA ASP A 207 -11.96 -11.68 3.78
C ASP A 207 -12.37 -12.34 5.12
N LYS A 208 -12.21 -13.66 5.20
CA LYS A 208 -12.52 -14.44 6.41
C LYS A 208 -11.61 -14.13 7.61
N ALA A 209 -10.44 -13.51 7.41
CA ALA A 209 -9.57 -13.13 8.51
C ALA A 209 -10.22 -12.05 9.37
N SER A 210 -11.04 -11.20 8.75
CA SER A 210 -11.81 -10.13 9.39
C SER A 210 -13.14 -10.60 10.00
N ASP A 211 -13.48 -11.89 9.96
CA ASP A 211 -14.67 -12.44 10.65
C ASP A 211 -14.42 -12.49 12.14
N ASP A 212 -14.73 -11.39 12.81
CA ASP A 212 -14.50 -11.12 14.22
C ASP A 212 -15.70 -10.40 14.81
N GLY A 213 -16.07 -10.78 16.05
CA GLY A 213 -17.25 -10.23 16.74
C GLY A 213 -17.16 -8.72 16.96
N GLU A 214 -15.98 -8.21 17.30
CA GLU A 214 -15.75 -6.77 17.50
C GLU A 214 -15.97 -5.99 16.19
N ILE A 215 -15.49 -6.51 15.07
CA ILE A 215 -15.69 -5.89 13.76
C ILE A 215 -17.16 -5.85 13.37
N HIS A 216 -17.89 -6.96 13.58
CA HIS A 216 -19.31 -7.01 13.26
C HIS A 216 -20.14 -6.04 14.13
N GLU A 217 -19.87 -5.95 15.43
CA GLU A 217 -20.52 -4.98 16.32
C GLU A 217 -20.17 -3.55 15.92
N TYR A 218 -18.89 -3.26 15.64
CA TYR A 218 -18.47 -1.94 15.17
C TYR A 218 -19.22 -1.49 13.91
N LEU A 219 -19.35 -2.39 12.91
CA LEU A 219 -20.07 -2.09 11.67
C LEU A 219 -21.55 -1.82 11.94
N LYS A 220 -22.17 -2.59 12.82
CA LYS A 220 -23.55 -2.40 13.25
C LYS A 220 -23.75 -1.08 13.98
N ASP A 221 -22.90 -0.76 14.95
CA ASP A 221 -22.99 0.47 15.76
C ASP A 221 -22.80 1.74 14.95
N LYS A 222 -22.02 1.64 13.85
CA LYS A 222 -21.79 2.75 12.90
C LYS A 222 -22.79 2.76 11.74
N GLU A 223 -23.76 1.88 11.71
CA GLU A 223 -24.73 1.71 10.62
C GLU A 223 -24.07 1.49 9.26
N PHE A 224 -22.91 0.81 9.26
CA PHE A 224 -22.23 0.40 8.04
C PHE A 224 -22.77 -0.94 7.52
N GLY A 225 -22.88 -1.07 6.20
CA GLY A 225 -23.15 -2.35 5.57
C GLY A 225 -22.01 -3.34 5.85
N ASN A 226 -22.37 -4.60 6.10
CA ASN A 226 -21.42 -5.64 6.48
C ASN A 226 -21.35 -6.74 5.43
N ALA A 227 -20.23 -6.75 4.67
CA ALA A 227 -19.93 -7.74 3.64
C ALA A 227 -18.65 -8.54 3.97
N VAL A 228 -18.32 -8.69 5.24
CA VAL A 228 -17.22 -9.55 5.70
C VAL A 228 -17.54 -11.02 5.39
N ASN A 229 -16.57 -11.74 4.81
CA ASN A 229 -16.71 -13.18 4.58
C ASN A 229 -16.69 -13.96 5.89
N LEU A 230 -17.70 -14.80 6.11
CA LEU A 230 -17.89 -15.53 7.36
C LEU A 230 -17.18 -16.88 7.36
N LYS A 231 -16.57 -17.25 8.48
CA LYS A 231 -16.06 -18.60 8.77
C LYS A 231 -17.24 -19.54 9.01
N VAL A 232 -17.19 -20.75 8.48
CA VAL A 232 -18.32 -21.69 8.56
C VAL A 232 -18.57 -22.14 10.00
N THR A 233 -17.51 -22.38 10.77
CA THR A 233 -17.58 -23.05 12.09
C THR A 233 -17.45 -22.11 13.29
N ARG A 234 -16.94 -20.87 13.08
CA ARG A 234 -16.61 -19.95 14.18
C ARG A 234 -17.50 -18.71 14.25
N THR A 235 -18.24 -18.41 13.18
CA THR A 235 -19.14 -17.25 13.15
C THR A 235 -20.32 -17.47 14.08
N ALA A 236 -20.59 -16.50 14.97
CA ALA A 236 -21.77 -16.53 15.82
C ALA A 236 -23.06 -16.58 14.99
N GLU A 237 -24.08 -17.34 15.45
CA GLU A 237 -25.32 -17.59 14.70
C GLU A 237 -26.01 -16.29 14.25
N ARG A 238 -25.99 -15.26 15.11
CA ARG A 238 -26.58 -13.94 14.81
C ARG A 238 -26.03 -13.26 13.56
N TRP A 239 -24.77 -13.58 13.16
CA TRP A 239 -24.14 -12.99 11.98
C TRP A 239 -24.28 -13.84 10.72
N LYS A 240 -24.69 -15.09 10.80
CA LYS A 240 -24.84 -15.99 9.64
C LYS A 240 -25.84 -15.48 8.61
N LYS A 241 -26.89 -14.78 9.05
CA LYS A 241 -27.91 -14.16 8.18
C LYS A 241 -27.35 -13.05 7.28
N LEU A 242 -26.16 -12.51 7.57
CA LEU A 242 -25.51 -11.52 6.69
C LEU A 242 -25.36 -12.02 5.25
N ARG A 243 -25.15 -13.32 5.04
CA ARG A 243 -25.03 -13.92 3.69
C ARG A 243 -26.28 -13.75 2.83
N GLU A 244 -27.43 -13.52 3.43
CA GLU A 244 -28.71 -13.35 2.76
C GLU A 244 -28.93 -11.90 2.32
N THR A 245 -28.14 -10.96 2.84
CA THR A 245 -28.27 -9.54 2.53
C THR A 245 -27.76 -9.21 1.12
N ARG A 246 -28.29 -8.16 0.54
CA ARG A 246 -27.86 -7.64 -0.76
C ARG A 246 -26.43 -7.07 -0.67
N GLU A 247 -26.17 -6.32 0.39
CA GLU A 247 -24.90 -5.67 0.67
C GLU A 247 -23.76 -6.70 0.74
N TRP A 248 -23.98 -7.83 1.40
CA TRP A 248 -23.00 -8.91 1.50
C TRP A 248 -22.67 -9.51 0.13
N ARG A 249 -23.69 -9.75 -0.70
CA ARG A 249 -23.51 -10.32 -2.06
C ARG A 249 -22.77 -9.36 -2.97
N GLU A 250 -23.14 -8.07 -2.94
CA GLU A 250 -22.48 -7.01 -3.75
C GLU A 250 -21.03 -6.80 -3.28
N GLY A 251 -20.80 -6.59 -1.98
CA GLY A 251 -19.46 -6.37 -1.44
C GLY A 251 -18.50 -7.53 -1.72
N ARG A 252 -18.97 -8.77 -1.60
CA ARG A 252 -18.16 -9.95 -1.94
C ARG A 252 -17.70 -9.97 -3.39
N ARG A 253 -18.55 -9.54 -4.32
CA ARG A 253 -18.21 -9.48 -5.76
C ARG A 253 -17.10 -8.47 -6.05
N GLU A 254 -17.00 -7.42 -5.24
CA GLU A 254 -16.05 -6.33 -5.47
C GLU A 254 -14.63 -6.62 -4.92
N ARG A 255 -14.45 -7.65 -4.09
CA ARG A 255 -13.17 -7.94 -3.41
C ARG A 255 -11.98 -8.15 -4.35
N TYR A 256 -12.18 -8.74 -5.53
CA TYR A 256 -11.08 -8.97 -6.48
C TYR A 256 -10.35 -7.68 -6.90
N LYS A 257 -10.98 -6.51 -6.74
CA LYS A 257 -10.40 -5.22 -7.13
C LYS A 257 -9.19 -4.85 -6.29
N ILE A 258 -9.23 -5.13 -4.99
CA ILE A 258 -8.09 -4.86 -4.10
C ILE A 258 -6.93 -5.83 -4.39
N GLU A 259 -7.23 -7.09 -4.69
CA GLU A 259 -6.22 -8.08 -5.08
C GLU A 259 -5.47 -7.65 -6.36
N ARG A 260 -6.22 -7.12 -7.35
CA ARG A 260 -5.63 -6.54 -8.57
C ARG A 260 -4.75 -5.32 -8.27
N LYS A 261 -5.15 -4.45 -7.33
CA LYS A 261 -4.34 -3.31 -6.88
C LYS A 261 -3.04 -3.76 -6.23
N PHE A 262 -3.09 -4.76 -5.37
CA PHE A 262 -1.88 -5.36 -4.79
C PHE A 262 -0.99 -6.01 -5.86
N GLY A 263 -1.59 -6.69 -6.83
CA GLY A 263 -0.87 -7.23 -7.98
C GLY A 263 -0.12 -6.14 -8.75
N GLU A 264 -0.77 -5.03 -9.08
CA GLU A 264 -0.17 -3.87 -9.74
C GLU A 264 0.99 -3.28 -8.91
N GLY A 265 0.77 -3.05 -7.60
CA GLY A 265 1.79 -2.55 -6.69
C GLY A 265 3.01 -3.46 -6.62
N LYS A 266 2.81 -4.77 -6.59
CA LYS A 266 3.91 -5.77 -6.53
C LYS A 266 4.65 -5.92 -7.86
N LEU A 267 3.98 -5.84 -8.99
CA LEU A 267 4.58 -6.04 -10.31
C LEU A 267 5.31 -4.77 -10.79
N SER A 268 4.69 -3.60 -10.62
CA SER A 268 5.14 -2.37 -11.25
C SER A 268 5.78 -1.36 -10.29
N HIS A 269 5.48 -1.45 -8.98
CA HIS A 269 5.86 -0.40 -8.02
C HIS A 269 6.67 -0.93 -6.82
N GLY A 270 7.27 -2.12 -6.96
CA GLY A 270 8.25 -2.64 -6.00
C GLY A 270 7.69 -3.09 -4.65
N LEU A 271 6.37 -3.29 -4.48
CA LEU A 271 5.79 -3.73 -3.21
C LEU A 271 6.11 -5.19 -2.82
N ARG A 272 6.79 -5.97 -3.65
CA ARG A 272 7.21 -7.33 -3.26
C ARG A 272 8.23 -7.32 -2.15
N ARG A 273 9.08 -6.27 -2.09
CA ARG A 273 10.16 -6.12 -1.10
C ARG A 273 10.21 -4.69 -0.58
N CYS A 274 10.55 -4.56 0.70
CA CYS A 274 10.79 -3.25 1.29
C CYS A 274 12.04 -2.61 0.69
N ARG A 275 11.96 -1.30 0.39
CA ARG A 275 13.12 -0.52 -0.06
C ARG A 275 14.08 -0.22 1.09
N TYR A 276 13.52 -0.08 2.29
CA TYR A 276 14.22 0.38 3.50
C TYR A 276 14.04 -0.61 4.65
N LEU A 277 14.67 -0.33 5.79
CA LEU A 277 14.51 -1.04 7.05
C LEU A 277 13.56 -0.26 7.96
N GLY A 278 12.79 -0.96 8.77
CA GLY A 278 11.91 -0.39 9.79
C GLY A 278 10.47 -0.15 9.31
N LEU A 279 9.54 -0.27 10.27
CA LEU A 279 8.10 -0.25 10.01
C LEU A 279 7.61 1.14 9.55
N THR A 280 8.22 2.23 10.02
CA THR A 280 7.85 3.59 9.61
C THR A 280 8.22 3.83 8.15
N LYS A 281 9.42 3.42 7.73
CA LYS A 281 9.86 3.55 6.33
C LYS A 281 9.06 2.64 5.39
N TYR A 282 8.65 1.46 5.86
CA TYR A 282 7.72 0.62 5.10
C TYR A 282 6.34 1.28 4.98
N HIS A 283 5.86 1.94 6.03
CA HIS A 283 4.61 2.71 5.96
C HIS A 283 4.68 3.81 4.90
N ALA A 284 5.77 4.58 4.89
CA ALA A 284 6.03 5.58 3.85
C ALA A 284 6.01 4.96 2.43
N GLN A 285 6.65 3.80 2.25
CA GLN A 285 6.63 3.07 0.97
C GLN A 285 5.20 2.70 0.57
N MET A 286 4.39 2.17 1.47
CA MET A 286 2.99 1.83 1.21
C MET A 286 2.16 3.04 0.81
N ILE A 287 2.30 4.16 1.53
CA ILE A 287 1.55 5.40 1.25
C ILE A 287 1.95 5.99 -0.10
N ILE A 288 3.25 6.16 -0.38
CA ILE A 288 3.70 6.75 -1.65
C ILE A 288 3.26 5.86 -2.82
N THR A 289 3.33 4.53 -2.67
CA THR A 289 2.80 3.61 -3.68
C THR A 289 1.29 3.76 -3.85
N ALA A 290 0.52 3.91 -2.77
CA ALA A 290 -0.92 4.14 -2.84
C ALA A 290 -1.25 5.46 -3.57
N CYS A 291 -0.50 6.52 -3.29
CA CYS A 291 -0.63 7.81 -4.01
C CYS A 291 -0.37 7.65 -5.52
N VAL A 292 0.71 6.95 -5.89
CA VAL A 292 1.03 6.68 -7.31
C VAL A 292 -0.08 5.87 -7.98
N LEU A 293 -0.57 4.82 -7.33
CA LEU A 293 -1.68 4.01 -7.85
C LEU A 293 -2.98 4.82 -8.01
N ASN A 294 -3.23 5.76 -7.10
CA ASN A 294 -4.38 6.67 -7.18
C ASN A 294 -4.21 7.69 -8.32
N LEU A 295 -3.03 8.30 -8.47
CA LEU A 295 -2.75 9.23 -9.57
C LEU A 295 -2.89 8.55 -10.94
N LYS A 296 -2.51 7.29 -11.09
CA LYS A 296 -2.75 6.52 -12.32
C LYS A 296 -4.23 6.38 -12.64
N VAL A 297 -5.09 6.18 -11.64
CA VAL A 297 -6.55 6.15 -11.84
C VAL A 297 -7.05 7.49 -12.36
N VAL A 298 -6.56 8.59 -11.79
CA VAL A 298 -6.93 9.94 -12.22
C VAL A 298 -6.53 10.19 -13.67
N VAL A 299 -5.27 9.91 -14.02
CA VAL A 299 -4.78 10.07 -15.40
C VAL A 299 -5.61 9.25 -16.38
N ALA A 300 -5.91 7.99 -16.06
CA ALA A 300 -6.74 7.15 -16.90
C ALA A 300 -8.18 7.71 -17.08
N SER A 301 -8.76 8.24 -16.01
CA SER A 301 -10.07 8.90 -16.05
C SER A 301 -10.08 10.16 -16.92
N MET A 302 -9.02 10.98 -16.85
CA MET A 302 -8.91 12.23 -17.60
C MET A 302 -8.58 12.01 -19.08
N THR A 303 -7.81 10.99 -19.41
CA THR A 303 -7.33 10.74 -20.78
C THR A 303 -8.20 9.75 -21.55
N GLY A 304 -9.19 9.11 -20.91
CA GLY A 304 -9.95 8.01 -21.48
C GLY A 304 -9.12 6.75 -21.76
N SER A 305 -7.85 6.75 -21.33
CA SER A 305 -6.91 5.65 -21.57
C SER A 305 -7.23 4.47 -20.67
N THR A 306 -7.29 3.26 -21.22
CA THR A 306 -7.34 2.06 -20.38
C THR A 306 -5.99 1.84 -19.72
N LEU A 307 -5.96 1.63 -18.40
CA LEU A 307 -4.75 1.42 -17.59
C LEU A 307 -3.81 0.30 -18.10
N LYS A 308 -4.25 -0.53 -19.04
CA LYS A 308 -3.47 -1.62 -19.62
C LYS A 308 -2.25 -1.17 -20.44
N GLY A 309 -2.24 0.05 -21.00
CA GLY A 309 -1.15 0.53 -21.86
C GLY A 309 0.07 1.07 -21.11
N TYR A 310 -0.11 1.58 -19.89
CA TYR A 310 1.00 2.22 -19.14
C TYR A 310 1.91 1.27 -18.37
N ALA A 311 1.44 0.06 -18.04
CA ALA A 311 2.25 -0.93 -17.32
C ALA A 311 3.35 -1.57 -18.22
N TYR A 312 3.20 -1.52 -19.53
CA TYR A 312 4.10 -2.18 -20.48
C TYR A 312 5.18 -1.27 -21.11
N ALA A 313 4.96 0.04 -21.15
CA ALA A 313 5.91 0.95 -21.81
C ALA A 313 7.21 1.14 -21.03
N GLY A 314 7.24 0.85 -19.74
CA GLY A 314 8.43 1.01 -18.90
C GLY A 314 9.40 -0.17 -18.89
N SER A 315 8.95 -1.38 -19.27
CA SER A 315 9.77 -2.60 -19.19
C SER A 315 10.38 -3.04 -20.53
N SER A 316 9.89 -2.55 -21.68
CA SER A 316 10.35 -3.01 -22.99
C SER A 316 11.36 -2.09 -23.68
N ILE A 317 11.61 -0.89 -23.18
CA ILE A 317 12.54 0.07 -23.84
C ILE A 317 13.99 -0.14 -23.41
N TRP A 318 14.27 -0.93 -22.35
CA TRP A 318 15.62 -1.01 -21.77
C TRP A 318 16.18 -2.41 -21.57
N SER A 319 15.61 -3.43 -22.22
CA SER A 319 16.16 -4.80 -22.17
C SER A 319 17.20 -5.12 -23.27
N ASN A 320 17.56 -4.17 -24.13
CA ASN A 320 18.59 -4.36 -25.15
C ASN A 320 19.58 -3.21 -25.18
N SER A 321 20.55 -3.20 -24.31
CA SER A 321 21.88 -2.68 -24.59
C SER A 321 22.87 -3.30 -23.61
N GLY A 322 23.62 -4.29 -24.18
CA GLY A 322 24.95 -4.71 -23.85
C GLY A 322 25.23 -5.31 -22.51
#